data_727141d36c2dba2b8940847472e0ff4d
#
_entry.id   727141d36c2dba2b8940847472e0ff4d
#
_cell.length_a   1.000
_cell.length_b   1.000
_cell.length_c   1.000
_cell.angle_alpha   90.00
_cell.angle_beta   90.00
_cell.angle_gamma   90.00
#
_symmetry.space_group_name_H-M   'P 1'
#
loop_
_entity.id
_entity.type
_entity.pdbx_description
1 polymer ?
#
loop_
_entity_poly.entity_id
_entity_poly.type
_entity_poly.pdbx_seq_one_letter_code
_entity_poly.pdbx_strand_id
1 'polypeptide(L)'
;MATFTITIVPALALKNGKHTIRIAVRHNGQTRYIPTEYTIDSDKEIKDGRIIKRPDKEMINIKLRKIIYDYEERYENIQFANTLTCSQLMKALKENVSTSHRTFQEIADEYINLMEEGREKSQKLYKLAADRFSIFAGKDSLIEHITPITINKYILYLQKSKLSQTSINIYITLLKVVINYAVKMRYAKFDVDPFVTAKVPSAKKRDTHISVDELRRIRDYIPTEHNMMVIRDLFMLTYYLAGMNLVDMLEYNFNQDDICYIRKKTRNTKDGENAVCFSIPDEAIPIINKYKDRKTGRLIFGRYKTYVSCYNVLTRKVKDLAKAAGIKHYFTLYSARKSFVQHGFDLGIPLSTLEYCIGQSMKESRPIFNYVTIMQRHADNAIRMIIDNLNSDLTEETK
;
A
#
# COMPACT_ATOMS: atom_id res chain seq x y z
N MET A 1 17.03 9.30 38.57
CA MET A 1 15.59 9.44 38.38
C MET A 1 15.24 10.93 38.49
N ALA A 2 14.40 11.48 37.62
CA ALA A 2 13.98 12.86 37.73
C ALA A 2 12.89 12.99 38.80
N THR A 3 12.86 14.15 39.48
CA THR A 3 11.80 14.50 40.44
C THR A 3 11.10 15.77 40.01
N PHE A 4 9.80 15.82 40.20
CA PHE A 4 8.93 16.92 39.82
C PHE A 4 8.29 17.50 41.08
N THR A 5 8.50 18.80 41.34
CA THR A 5 7.96 19.43 42.55
C THR A 5 7.42 20.82 42.24
N ILE A 6 6.30 21.18 42.89
CA ILE A 6 5.72 22.52 42.78
C ILE A 6 6.58 23.50 43.58
N THR A 7 6.92 24.61 42.95
CA THR A 7 7.76 25.65 43.58
C THR A 7 7.47 27.03 42.95
N ILE A 8 8.02 28.06 43.58
CA ILE A 8 8.18 29.37 42.96
C ILE A 8 9.68 29.74 42.93
N VAL A 9 10.03 30.65 42.06
CA VAL A 9 11.36 31.26 42.04
C VAL A 9 11.19 32.72 42.47
N PRO A 10 11.51 33.09 43.72
CA PRO A 10 11.26 34.44 44.23
C PRO A 10 11.90 35.55 43.40
N ALA A 11 13.07 35.31 42.84
CA ALA A 11 13.77 36.26 41.97
C ALA A 11 13.06 36.53 40.61
N LEU A 12 12.05 35.75 40.24
CA LEU A 12 11.30 35.87 38.97
C LEU A 12 9.85 36.32 39.23
N ALA A 13 9.68 37.42 40.01
CA ALA A 13 8.38 38.05 40.17
C ALA A 13 7.90 38.70 38.87
N LEU A 14 6.60 38.65 38.60
CA LEU A 14 5.96 39.37 37.50
C LEU A 14 5.94 40.87 37.78
N LYS A 15 5.75 41.69 36.75
CA LYS A 15 5.69 43.18 36.89
C LYS A 15 4.60 43.66 37.86
N ASN A 16 3.59 42.84 38.12
CA ASN A 16 2.50 43.10 39.05
C ASN A 16 2.77 42.57 40.49
N GLY A 17 4.00 42.16 40.79
CA GLY A 17 4.40 41.63 42.09
C GLY A 17 4.02 40.18 42.36
N LYS A 18 3.26 39.51 41.48
CA LYS A 18 2.86 38.12 41.65
C LYS A 18 3.96 37.14 41.25
N HIS A 19 3.94 35.96 41.81
CA HIS A 19 4.87 34.88 41.47
C HIS A 19 4.18 33.79 40.66
N THR A 20 4.77 33.42 39.52
CA THR A 20 4.31 32.26 38.73
C THR A 20 4.67 30.97 39.44
N ILE A 21 3.70 30.08 39.64
CA ILE A 21 3.93 28.72 40.13
C ILE A 21 4.63 27.94 39.03
N ARG A 22 5.71 27.25 39.43
CA ARG A 22 6.55 26.48 38.49
C ARG A 22 6.68 25.04 38.97
N ILE A 23 6.91 24.12 38.05
CA ILE A 23 7.34 22.78 38.38
C ILE A 23 8.86 22.73 38.26
N ALA A 24 9.53 22.45 39.39
CA ALA A 24 10.95 22.20 39.39
C ALA A 24 11.20 20.75 38.95
N VAL A 25 11.95 20.59 37.88
CA VAL A 25 12.43 19.31 37.36
C VAL A 25 13.89 19.16 37.81
N ARG A 26 14.15 18.23 38.72
CA ARG A 26 15.51 17.93 39.21
C ARG A 26 15.96 16.63 38.55
N HIS A 27 17.11 16.70 37.86
CA HIS A 27 17.65 15.54 37.13
C HIS A 27 19.17 15.65 37.02
N ASN A 28 19.88 14.57 37.39
CA ASN A 28 21.36 14.50 37.34
C ASN A 28 22.05 15.71 37.98
N GLY A 29 21.61 16.09 39.19
CA GLY A 29 22.19 17.20 39.96
C GLY A 29 21.84 18.60 39.47
N GLN A 30 21.07 18.74 38.41
CA GLN A 30 20.61 20.01 37.86
C GLN A 30 19.11 20.22 38.10
N THR A 31 18.71 21.50 38.23
CA THR A 31 17.29 21.87 38.36
C THR A 31 16.89 22.82 37.24
N ARG A 32 15.76 22.56 36.60
CA ARG A 32 15.11 23.42 35.61
C ARG A 32 13.66 23.64 35.99
N TYR A 33 13.04 24.71 35.47
CA TYR A 33 11.70 25.11 35.86
C TYR A 33 10.78 25.18 34.68
N ILE A 34 9.58 24.59 34.81
CA ILE A 34 8.49 24.70 33.86
C ILE A 34 7.45 25.67 34.44
N PRO A 35 7.15 26.79 33.79
CA PRO A 35 6.12 27.71 34.26
C PRO A 35 4.73 27.09 34.07
N THR A 36 3.84 27.32 35.03
CA THR A 36 2.41 26.99 34.88
C THR A 36 1.60 28.26 34.60
N GLU A 37 0.33 28.12 34.31
CA GLU A 37 -0.61 29.24 34.14
C GLU A 37 -1.02 29.88 35.47
N TYR A 38 -0.68 29.26 36.61
CA TYR A 38 -1.11 29.70 37.95
C TYR A 38 -0.10 30.65 38.58
N THR A 39 -0.62 31.67 39.26
CA THR A 39 0.18 32.67 40.00
C THR A 39 -0.30 32.75 41.41
N ILE A 40 0.59 33.19 42.31
CA ILE A 40 0.30 33.52 43.71
C ILE A 40 0.74 34.97 44.04
N ASP A 41 0.11 35.59 45.00
CA ASP A 41 0.38 36.97 45.38
C ASP A 41 1.61 37.07 46.32
N SER A 42 1.87 36.03 47.10
CA SER A 42 3.00 36.01 48.05
C SER A 42 3.57 34.60 48.18
N ASP A 43 4.89 34.52 48.45
CA ASP A 43 5.59 33.27 48.77
C ASP A 43 5.01 32.54 50.00
N LYS A 44 4.35 33.28 50.90
CA LYS A 44 3.67 32.74 52.08
C LYS A 44 2.40 31.94 51.78
N GLU A 45 1.93 31.99 50.55
CA GLU A 45 0.74 31.21 50.10
C GLU A 45 1.07 29.76 49.72
N ILE A 46 2.35 29.43 49.55
CA ILE A 46 2.79 28.09 49.20
C ILE A 46 3.67 27.50 50.32
N LYS A 47 3.41 26.29 50.73
CA LYS A 47 4.22 25.54 51.69
C LYS A 47 4.28 24.06 51.24
N ASP A 48 5.49 23.49 51.25
CA ASP A 48 5.75 22.09 50.90
C ASP A 48 5.10 21.65 49.54
N GLY A 49 5.17 22.56 48.56
CA GLY A 49 4.61 22.33 47.24
C GLY A 49 3.07 22.37 47.16
N ARG A 50 2.42 22.92 48.20
CA ARG A 50 0.96 23.10 48.23
C ARG A 50 0.56 24.54 48.45
N ILE A 51 -0.48 24.99 47.81
CA ILE A 51 -1.10 26.29 48.08
C ILE A 51 -1.94 26.16 49.34
N ILE A 52 -1.71 27.06 50.33
CA ILE A 52 -2.35 26.98 51.65
C ILE A 52 -3.27 28.16 51.97
N LYS A 53 -3.08 29.32 51.34
CA LYS A 53 -3.80 30.55 51.66
C LYS A 53 -4.54 31.17 50.48
N ARG A 54 -5.48 30.42 49.88
CA ARG A 54 -6.37 30.96 48.84
C ARG A 54 -7.76 30.30 48.93
N PRO A 55 -8.84 30.98 48.54
CA PRO A 55 -10.19 30.38 48.52
C PRO A 55 -10.28 29.16 47.58
N ASP A 56 -9.58 29.21 46.45
CA ASP A 56 -9.57 28.20 45.39
C ASP A 56 -8.41 27.20 45.50
N LYS A 57 -7.71 27.16 46.65
CA LYS A 57 -6.50 26.35 46.88
C LYS A 57 -6.68 24.88 46.51
N GLU A 58 -7.78 24.24 46.89
CA GLU A 58 -8.00 22.81 46.65
C GLU A 58 -8.11 22.50 45.14
N MET A 59 -8.86 23.33 44.41
CA MET A 59 -9.00 23.19 42.97
C MET A 59 -7.67 23.35 42.23
N ILE A 60 -6.87 24.35 42.59
CA ILE A 60 -5.57 24.60 41.98
C ILE A 60 -4.59 23.48 42.35
N ASN A 61 -4.56 23.03 43.62
CA ASN A 61 -3.73 21.92 44.02
C ASN A 61 -4.04 20.62 43.26
N ILE A 62 -5.31 20.34 42.99
CA ILE A 62 -5.72 19.20 42.15
C ILE A 62 -5.17 19.35 40.73
N LYS A 63 -5.33 20.53 40.13
CA LYS A 63 -4.83 20.80 38.77
C LYS A 63 -3.30 20.72 38.68
N LEU A 64 -2.58 21.26 39.67
CA LEU A 64 -1.11 21.19 39.72
C LEU A 64 -0.61 19.75 39.90
N ARG A 65 -1.29 18.91 40.69
CA ARG A 65 -0.98 17.49 40.80
C ARG A 65 -1.19 16.75 39.47
N LYS A 66 -2.26 17.08 38.76
CA LYS A 66 -2.50 16.52 37.43
C LYS A 66 -1.38 16.87 36.46
N ILE A 67 -0.89 18.13 36.48
CA ILE A 67 0.24 18.56 35.65
C ILE A 67 1.53 17.80 36.02
N ILE A 68 1.79 17.58 37.32
CA ILE A 68 2.95 16.77 37.75
C ILE A 68 2.82 15.35 37.23
N TYR A 69 1.67 14.73 37.42
CA TYR A 69 1.41 13.36 36.97
C TYR A 69 1.64 13.23 35.46
N ASP A 70 1.15 14.18 34.66
CA ASP A 70 1.38 14.20 33.22
C ASP A 70 2.87 14.27 32.85
N TYR A 71 3.70 15.00 33.64
CA TYR A 71 5.14 15.05 33.40
C TYR A 71 5.88 13.79 33.89
N GLU A 72 5.43 13.17 34.97
CA GLU A 72 5.95 11.88 35.46
C GLU A 72 5.69 10.79 34.47
N GLU A 73 4.46 10.69 33.91
CA GLU A 73 4.09 9.76 32.88
C GLU A 73 4.92 9.98 31.59
N ARG A 74 5.12 11.23 31.17
CA ARG A 74 6.01 11.56 30.05
C ARG A 74 7.45 11.13 30.30
N TYR A 75 7.95 11.32 31.52
CA TYR A 75 9.29 10.92 31.88
C TYR A 75 9.48 9.40 31.79
N GLU A 76 8.53 8.61 32.25
CA GLU A 76 8.57 7.15 32.16
C GLU A 76 8.57 6.66 30.71
N ASN A 77 7.94 7.40 29.80
CA ASN A 77 7.90 7.10 28.38
C ASN A 77 9.16 7.53 27.59
N ILE A 78 10.10 8.25 28.19
CA ILE A 78 11.37 8.64 27.56
C ILE A 78 12.38 7.51 27.70
N GLN A 79 12.73 6.87 26.57
CA GLN A 79 13.78 5.84 26.57
C GLN A 79 15.13 6.44 26.98
N PHE A 80 15.83 5.72 27.88
CA PHE A 80 17.15 6.14 28.38
C PHE A 80 17.14 7.54 29.07
N ALA A 81 16.02 7.94 29.69
CA ALA A 81 15.89 9.23 30.35
C ALA A 81 17.04 9.52 31.32
N ASN A 82 17.56 8.51 32.02
CA ASN A 82 18.64 8.63 32.97
C ASN A 82 19.97 9.08 32.36
N THR A 83 20.19 8.90 31.06
CA THR A 83 21.41 9.28 30.35
C THR A 83 21.36 10.71 29.80
N LEU A 84 20.17 11.32 29.80
CA LEU A 84 19.98 12.67 29.29
C LEU A 84 20.49 13.71 30.28
N THR A 85 21.02 14.84 29.79
CA THR A 85 21.20 16.04 30.61
C THR A 85 19.85 16.65 30.98
N CYS A 86 19.76 17.44 32.06
CA CYS A 86 18.52 18.10 32.45
C CYS A 86 17.94 18.98 31.32
N SER A 87 18.77 19.61 30.50
CA SER A 87 18.35 20.41 29.35
C SER A 87 17.76 19.56 28.22
N GLN A 88 18.38 18.41 27.92
CA GLN A 88 17.85 17.44 26.94
C GLN A 88 16.55 16.82 27.42
N LEU A 89 16.46 16.49 28.73
CA LEU A 89 15.23 15.98 29.32
C LEU A 89 14.11 17.02 29.22
N MET A 90 14.39 18.30 29.54
CA MET A 90 13.40 19.37 29.37
C MET A 90 12.91 19.56 27.97
N LYS A 91 13.78 19.38 26.97
CA LYS A 91 13.42 19.40 25.56
C LYS A 91 12.52 18.19 25.21
N ALA A 92 12.91 16.99 25.61
CA ALA A 92 12.14 15.78 25.41
C ALA A 92 10.75 15.82 26.10
N LEU A 93 10.66 16.35 27.32
CA LEU A 93 9.38 16.54 28.02
C LEU A 93 8.46 17.56 27.35
N LYS A 94 9.02 18.57 26.67
CA LYS A 94 8.25 19.56 25.89
C LYS A 94 7.86 19.04 24.52
N GLU A 95 8.73 18.27 23.89
CA GLU A 95 8.53 17.66 22.56
C GLU A 95 7.67 16.39 22.61
N ASN A 96 7.49 15.79 23.77
CA ASN A 96 6.45 14.79 23.97
C ASN A 96 5.09 15.50 23.89
N VAL A 97 4.75 15.80 22.63
CA VAL A 97 3.40 16.06 22.20
C VAL A 97 2.49 15.10 22.95
N SER A 98 1.47 15.68 23.57
CA SER A 98 0.31 14.95 24.01
C SER A 98 0.13 13.72 23.13
N THR A 99 0.09 12.54 23.72
CA THR A 99 -0.61 11.41 23.11
C THR A 99 -2.02 11.95 22.85
N SER A 100 -2.17 12.60 21.69
CA SER A 100 -3.47 12.96 21.20
C SER A 100 -4.14 11.63 21.04
N HIS A 101 -5.11 11.32 21.90
CA HIS A 101 -5.92 10.11 21.79
C HIS A 101 -6.63 10.13 20.44
N ARG A 102 -5.89 9.75 19.41
CA ARG A 102 -6.41 9.74 18.03
C ARG A 102 -7.08 8.42 17.75
N THR A 103 -8.19 8.51 17.06
CA THR A 103 -8.89 7.32 16.60
C THR A 103 -8.14 6.69 15.42
N PHE A 104 -8.33 5.39 15.24
CA PHE A 104 -7.80 4.71 14.06
C PHE A 104 -8.30 5.34 12.75
N GLN A 105 -9.57 5.78 12.72
CA GLN A 105 -10.17 6.38 11.52
C GLN A 105 -9.49 7.72 11.15
N GLU A 106 -9.25 8.60 12.11
CA GLU A 106 -8.56 9.88 11.86
C GLU A 106 -7.16 9.68 11.26
N ILE A 107 -6.43 8.69 11.77
CA ILE A 107 -5.09 8.37 11.27
C ILE A 107 -5.15 7.74 9.88
N ALA A 108 -6.14 6.87 9.64
CA ALA A 108 -6.34 6.27 8.32
C ALA A 108 -6.71 7.32 7.27
N ASP A 109 -7.59 8.26 7.61
CA ASP A 109 -8.00 9.34 6.72
C ASP A 109 -6.83 10.28 6.42
N GLU A 110 -6.01 10.62 7.41
CA GLU A 110 -4.78 11.39 7.22
C GLU A 110 -3.82 10.66 6.27
N TYR A 111 -3.55 9.37 6.50
CA TYR A 111 -2.68 8.57 5.65
C TYR A 111 -3.17 8.52 4.19
N ILE A 112 -4.50 8.37 3.99
CA ILE A 112 -5.12 8.34 2.67
C ILE A 112 -4.98 9.69 1.96
N ASN A 113 -5.17 10.80 2.68
CA ASN A 113 -5.07 12.14 2.14
C ASN A 113 -3.62 12.53 1.74
N LEU A 114 -2.62 11.91 2.37
CA LEU A 114 -1.20 12.10 2.02
C LEU A 114 -0.75 11.27 0.81
N MET A 115 -1.61 10.42 0.25
CA MET A 115 -1.25 9.67 -0.95
C MET A 115 -1.18 10.58 -2.17
N GLU A 116 -0.12 10.38 -2.98
CA GLU A 116 0.12 11.09 -4.22
C GLU A 116 -1.05 10.98 -5.21
N GLU A 117 -1.20 11.97 -6.06
CA GLU A 117 -2.12 11.94 -7.20
C GLU A 117 -1.85 10.72 -8.10
N GLY A 118 -2.91 10.19 -8.71
CA GLY A 118 -2.84 8.98 -9.55
C GLY A 118 -2.98 7.67 -8.78
N ARG A 119 -3.17 7.73 -7.43
CA ARG A 119 -3.38 6.55 -6.58
C ARG A 119 -4.84 6.34 -6.15
N GLU A 120 -5.81 6.88 -6.87
CA GLU A 120 -7.24 6.88 -6.49
C GLU A 120 -7.79 5.45 -6.23
N LYS A 121 -7.31 4.46 -6.97
CA LYS A 121 -7.69 3.05 -6.73
C LYS A 121 -7.16 2.55 -5.39
N SER A 122 -5.94 2.92 -5.04
CA SER A 122 -5.34 2.56 -3.75
C SER A 122 -6.04 3.30 -2.62
N GLN A 123 -6.28 4.61 -2.75
CA GLN A 123 -7.03 5.41 -1.78
C GLN A 123 -8.40 4.79 -1.48
N LYS A 124 -9.17 4.43 -2.52
CA LYS A 124 -10.48 3.75 -2.36
C LYS A 124 -10.37 2.43 -1.61
N LEU A 125 -9.30 1.66 -1.86
CA LEU A 125 -9.10 0.38 -1.20
C LEU A 125 -8.69 0.54 0.27
N TYR A 126 -7.83 1.52 0.59
CA TYR A 126 -7.49 1.88 1.96
C TYR A 126 -8.72 2.38 2.72
N LYS A 127 -9.52 3.26 2.10
CA LYS A 127 -10.76 3.75 2.70
C LYS A 127 -11.72 2.61 3.02
N LEU A 128 -11.94 1.71 2.07
CA LEU A 128 -12.78 0.53 2.29
C LEU A 128 -12.28 -0.37 3.44
N ALA A 129 -10.96 -0.55 3.55
CA ALA A 129 -10.35 -1.33 4.62
C ALA A 129 -10.49 -0.62 5.98
N ALA A 130 -10.25 0.69 6.03
CA ALA A 130 -10.36 1.51 7.22
C ALA A 130 -11.81 1.58 7.74
N ASP A 131 -12.77 1.89 6.86
CA ASP A 131 -14.19 1.95 7.21
C ASP A 131 -14.68 0.60 7.78
N ARG A 132 -14.26 -0.51 7.18
CA ARG A 132 -14.64 -1.84 7.64
C ARG A 132 -14.05 -2.18 9.00
N PHE A 133 -12.82 -1.77 9.27
CA PHE A 133 -12.20 -1.96 10.58
C PHE A 133 -12.87 -1.08 11.63
N SER A 134 -13.16 0.18 11.31
CA SER A 134 -13.85 1.12 12.22
C SER A 134 -15.26 0.68 12.55
N ILE A 135 -15.98 0.07 11.60
CA ILE A 135 -17.30 -0.55 11.88
C ILE A 135 -17.16 -1.69 12.88
N PHE A 136 -16.11 -2.50 12.78
CA PHE A 136 -15.85 -3.63 13.70
C PHE A 136 -15.37 -3.16 15.07
N ALA A 137 -14.41 -2.24 15.13
CA ALA A 137 -13.77 -1.81 16.37
C ALA A 137 -14.52 -0.70 17.12
N GLY A 138 -15.45 -0.01 16.44
CA GLY A 138 -16.09 1.22 16.86
C GLY A 138 -15.40 2.44 16.23
N LYS A 139 -16.19 3.42 15.80
CA LYS A 139 -15.68 4.63 15.12
C LYS A 139 -14.74 5.45 15.99
N ASP A 140 -14.99 5.47 17.28
CA ASP A 140 -14.20 6.21 18.27
C ASP A 140 -13.09 5.36 18.89
N SER A 141 -12.77 4.20 18.31
CA SER A 141 -11.72 3.32 18.80
C SER A 141 -10.36 4.00 18.68
N LEU A 142 -9.72 4.24 19.82
CA LEU A 142 -8.38 4.81 19.90
C LEU A 142 -7.37 3.83 19.32
N ILE A 143 -6.39 4.36 18.60
CA ILE A 143 -5.33 3.56 17.97
C ILE A 143 -4.56 2.72 19.00
N GLU A 144 -4.34 3.25 20.18
CA GLU A 144 -3.60 2.61 21.29
C GLU A 144 -4.32 1.39 21.87
N HIS A 145 -5.65 1.30 21.68
CA HIS A 145 -6.46 0.17 22.16
C HIS A 145 -6.46 -1.02 21.20
N ILE A 146 -5.77 -0.94 20.07
CA ILE A 146 -5.65 -2.04 19.13
C ILE A 146 -4.62 -3.04 19.65
N THR A 147 -5.09 -4.19 20.11
CA THR A 147 -4.28 -5.28 20.67
C THR A 147 -4.18 -6.46 19.72
N PRO A 148 -3.27 -7.43 19.94
CA PRO A 148 -3.26 -8.69 19.20
C PRO A 148 -4.61 -9.44 19.25
N ILE A 149 -5.34 -9.32 20.35
CA ILE A 149 -6.68 -9.91 20.50
C ILE A 149 -7.68 -9.22 19.56
N THR A 150 -7.61 -7.88 19.45
CA THR A 150 -8.46 -7.10 18.54
C THR A 150 -8.24 -7.53 17.10
N ILE A 151 -6.97 -7.68 16.67
CA ILE A 151 -6.64 -8.10 15.31
C ILE A 151 -7.13 -9.53 15.02
N ASN A 152 -6.92 -10.47 15.94
CA ASN A 152 -7.41 -11.84 15.76
C ASN A 152 -8.95 -11.91 15.69
N LYS A 153 -9.67 -11.16 16.53
CA LYS A 153 -11.13 -11.06 16.46
C LYS A 153 -11.58 -10.45 15.13
N TYR A 154 -10.86 -9.45 14.61
CA TYR A 154 -11.15 -8.86 13.30
C TYR A 154 -10.96 -9.85 12.16
N ILE A 155 -9.87 -10.65 12.18
CA ILE A 155 -9.66 -11.72 11.19
C ILE A 155 -10.83 -12.70 11.19
N LEU A 156 -11.29 -13.14 12.36
CA LEU A 156 -12.45 -14.03 12.49
C LEU A 156 -13.74 -13.36 11.97
N TYR A 157 -13.94 -12.07 12.24
CA TYR A 157 -15.06 -11.30 11.69
C TYR A 157 -15.05 -11.26 10.17
N LEU A 158 -13.87 -11.02 9.56
CA LEU A 158 -13.72 -11.02 8.10
C LEU A 158 -14.00 -12.40 7.49
N GLN A 159 -13.54 -13.48 8.14
CA GLN A 159 -13.81 -14.86 7.70
C GLN A 159 -15.30 -15.17 7.70
N LYS A 160 -16.03 -14.77 8.75
CA LYS A 160 -17.50 -14.92 8.84
C LYS A 160 -18.27 -14.10 7.80
N SER A 161 -17.68 -13.02 7.29
CA SER A 161 -18.28 -12.12 6.29
C SER A 161 -18.27 -12.68 4.86
N LYS A 162 -18.01 -13.96 4.64
CA LYS A 162 -17.94 -14.66 3.33
C LYS A 162 -16.96 -14.00 2.33
N LEU A 163 -15.97 -13.28 2.82
CA LEU A 163 -14.93 -12.70 1.97
C LEU A 163 -13.95 -13.76 1.47
N SER A 164 -13.38 -13.53 0.28
CA SER A 164 -12.30 -14.37 -0.21
C SER A 164 -11.06 -14.21 0.66
N GLN A 165 -10.28 -15.27 0.80
CA GLN A 165 -9.01 -15.27 1.54
C GLN A 165 -8.06 -14.16 1.07
N THR A 166 -8.02 -13.92 -0.26
CA THR A 166 -7.25 -12.81 -0.84
C THR A 166 -7.71 -11.45 -0.33
N SER A 167 -9.03 -11.24 -0.23
CA SER A 167 -9.59 -9.97 0.27
C SER A 167 -9.26 -9.77 1.75
N ILE A 168 -9.33 -10.83 2.56
CA ILE A 168 -8.93 -10.78 3.98
C ILE A 168 -7.47 -10.38 4.10
N ASN A 169 -6.58 -11.02 3.35
CA ASN A 169 -5.15 -10.70 3.35
C ASN A 169 -4.88 -9.24 2.97
N ILE A 170 -5.59 -8.73 1.97
CA ILE A 170 -5.48 -7.33 1.56
C ILE A 170 -5.90 -6.42 2.72
N TYR A 171 -7.06 -6.62 3.33
CA TYR A 171 -7.53 -5.76 4.41
C TYR A 171 -6.58 -5.75 5.62
N ILE A 172 -6.07 -6.91 6.02
CA ILE A 172 -5.11 -7.01 7.12
C ILE A 172 -3.79 -6.32 6.77
N THR A 173 -3.31 -6.48 5.52
CA THR A 173 -2.09 -5.80 5.07
C THR A 173 -2.24 -4.28 5.08
N LEU A 174 -3.37 -3.76 4.60
CA LEU A 174 -3.63 -2.33 4.58
C LEU A 174 -3.79 -1.76 6.00
N LEU A 175 -4.47 -2.48 6.89
CA LEU A 175 -4.57 -2.14 8.30
C LEU A 175 -3.18 -2.05 8.95
N LYS A 176 -2.31 -3.04 8.69
CA LYS A 176 -0.94 -3.04 9.19
C LYS A 176 -0.14 -1.82 8.70
N VAL A 177 -0.33 -1.41 7.45
CA VAL A 177 0.34 -0.21 6.92
C VAL A 177 -0.09 1.05 7.68
N VAL A 178 -1.38 1.23 7.95
CA VAL A 178 -1.90 2.39 8.70
C VAL A 178 -1.38 2.40 10.15
N ILE A 179 -1.38 1.24 10.81
CA ILE A 179 -0.85 1.12 12.18
C ILE A 179 0.66 1.40 12.21
N ASN A 180 1.42 0.89 11.25
CA ASN A 180 2.85 1.19 11.13
C ASN A 180 3.11 2.68 10.84
N TYR A 181 2.23 3.33 10.07
CA TYR A 181 2.28 4.77 9.88
C TYR A 181 2.09 5.51 11.21
N ALA A 182 1.08 5.13 11.99
CA ALA A 182 0.83 5.72 13.32
C ALA A 182 2.07 5.61 14.25
N VAL A 183 2.73 4.46 14.25
CA VAL A 183 3.97 4.24 15.03
C VAL A 183 5.10 5.13 14.53
N LYS A 184 5.31 5.20 13.21
CA LYS A 184 6.35 6.05 12.59
C LYS A 184 6.14 7.53 12.87
N MET A 185 4.89 7.99 12.87
CA MET A 185 4.51 9.38 13.18
C MET A 185 4.45 9.64 14.69
N ARG A 186 4.73 8.63 15.53
CA ARG A 186 4.64 8.68 16.99
C ARG A 186 3.23 9.05 17.51
N TYR A 187 2.19 8.69 16.77
CA TYR A 187 0.79 8.82 17.21
C TYR A 187 0.37 7.70 18.15
N ALA A 188 1.05 6.55 18.06
CA ALA A 188 0.82 5.42 18.96
C ALA A 188 2.15 4.72 19.28
N LYS A 189 2.18 4.11 20.47
CA LYS A 189 3.24 3.20 20.90
C LYS A 189 2.58 1.92 21.39
N PHE A 190 3.04 0.79 20.89
CA PHE A 190 2.55 -0.51 21.32
C PHE A 190 3.66 -1.25 22.07
N ASP A 191 3.34 -1.77 23.25
CA ASP A 191 4.28 -2.63 24.00
C ASP A 191 4.46 -4.00 23.30
N VAL A 192 3.41 -4.45 22.62
CA VAL A 192 3.40 -5.67 21.81
C VAL A 192 2.84 -5.35 20.43
N ASP A 193 3.53 -5.76 19.36
CA ASP A 193 3.03 -5.59 17.99
C ASP A 193 1.61 -6.18 17.87
N PRO A 194 0.59 -5.39 17.50
CA PRO A 194 -0.77 -5.88 17.35
C PRO A 194 -0.91 -7.08 16.38
N PHE A 195 0.05 -7.26 15.47
CA PHE A 195 0.05 -8.34 14.48
C PHE A 195 0.92 -9.54 14.85
N VAL A 196 1.54 -9.56 16.04
CA VAL A 196 2.49 -10.63 16.45
C VAL A 196 1.88 -12.04 16.38
N THR A 197 0.58 -12.15 16.65
CA THR A 197 -0.14 -13.45 16.63
C THR A 197 -1.07 -13.58 15.42
N ALA A 198 -1.08 -12.61 14.51
CA ALA A 198 -2.00 -12.59 13.37
C ALA A 198 -1.67 -13.71 12.38
N LYS A 199 -2.50 -14.73 12.34
CA LYS A 199 -2.42 -15.83 11.36
C LYS A 199 -3.46 -15.60 10.27
N VAL A 200 -3.02 -15.01 9.17
CA VAL A 200 -3.87 -14.84 7.99
C VAL A 200 -3.58 -16.00 7.04
N PRO A 201 -4.56 -16.90 6.80
CA PRO A 201 -4.34 -18.01 5.90
C PRO A 201 -3.97 -17.53 4.50
N SER A 202 -2.98 -18.15 3.87
CA SER A 202 -2.59 -17.81 2.50
C SER A 202 -3.70 -18.14 1.51
N ALA A 203 -3.95 -17.26 0.55
CA ALA A 203 -4.87 -17.56 -0.54
C ALA A 203 -4.29 -18.63 -1.44
N LYS A 204 -5.09 -19.63 -1.80
CA LYS A 204 -4.69 -20.63 -2.79
C LYS A 204 -4.41 -19.92 -4.13
N LYS A 205 -3.25 -20.18 -4.71
CA LYS A 205 -2.93 -19.76 -6.08
C LYS A 205 -4.01 -20.32 -7.03
N ARG A 206 -4.69 -19.44 -7.75
CA ARG A 206 -5.59 -19.88 -8.82
C ARG A 206 -4.76 -20.09 -10.08
N ASP A 207 -4.72 -21.31 -10.51
CA ASP A 207 -4.24 -21.62 -11.84
C ASP A 207 -5.29 -21.20 -12.86
N THR A 208 -4.94 -20.26 -13.70
CA THR A 208 -5.84 -19.69 -14.72
C THR A 208 -5.12 -19.50 -16.05
N HIS A 209 -3.92 -20.09 -16.23
CA HIS A 209 -3.32 -20.18 -17.56
C HIS A 209 -4.12 -21.20 -18.38
N ILE A 210 -4.05 -21.08 -19.68
CA ILE A 210 -4.64 -22.02 -20.63
C ILE A 210 -3.52 -22.70 -21.41
N SER A 211 -3.74 -23.91 -21.84
CA SER A 211 -2.76 -24.68 -22.61
C SER A 211 -2.59 -24.09 -24.02
N VAL A 212 -1.52 -24.51 -24.69
CA VAL A 212 -1.25 -24.10 -26.08
C VAL A 212 -2.43 -24.52 -27.02
N ASP A 213 -2.96 -25.73 -26.84
CA ASP A 213 -4.09 -26.22 -27.66
C ASP A 213 -5.40 -25.47 -27.38
N GLU A 214 -5.62 -25.05 -26.12
CA GLU A 214 -6.77 -24.21 -25.78
C GLU A 214 -6.61 -22.81 -26.38
N LEU A 215 -5.38 -22.28 -26.40
CA LEU A 215 -5.09 -21.01 -27.04
C LEU A 215 -5.25 -21.07 -28.57
N ARG A 216 -4.84 -22.19 -29.21
CA ARG A 216 -5.11 -22.44 -30.62
C ARG A 216 -6.62 -22.41 -30.91
N ARG A 217 -7.44 -23.09 -30.11
CA ARG A 217 -8.91 -23.05 -30.25
C ARG A 217 -9.48 -21.62 -30.10
N ILE A 218 -8.91 -20.77 -29.26
CA ILE A 218 -9.31 -19.35 -29.18
C ILE A 218 -8.88 -18.61 -30.45
N ARG A 219 -7.65 -18.82 -30.93
CA ARG A 219 -7.09 -18.18 -32.13
C ARG A 219 -7.96 -18.50 -33.35
N ASP A 220 -8.30 -19.77 -33.52
CA ASP A 220 -8.97 -20.28 -34.70
C ASP A 220 -10.50 -20.14 -34.63
N TYR A 221 -11.05 -19.78 -33.48
CA TYR A 221 -12.49 -19.52 -33.34
C TYR A 221 -12.92 -18.32 -34.19
N ILE A 222 -13.96 -18.50 -35.01
CA ILE A 222 -14.54 -17.45 -35.87
C ILE A 222 -15.82 -16.91 -35.23
N PRO A 223 -15.78 -15.77 -34.54
CA PRO A 223 -16.95 -15.17 -33.92
C PRO A 223 -17.90 -14.55 -34.95
N THR A 224 -19.20 -14.73 -34.77
CA THR A 224 -20.24 -14.03 -35.52
C THR A 224 -20.68 -12.74 -34.83
N GLU A 225 -20.58 -12.65 -33.49
CA GLU A 225 -20.94 -11.48 -32.71
C GLU A 225 -19.76 -10.52 -32.61
N HIS A 226 -20.01 -9.21 -32.83
CA HIS A 226 -18.97 -8.19 -32.79
C HIS A 226 -18.17 -8.20 -31.46
N ASN A 227 -18.84 -8.24 -30.31
CA ASN A 227 -18.13 -8.22 -29.00
C ASN A 227 -17.30 -9.49 -28.77
N MET A 228 -17.74 -10.63 -29.33
CA MET A 228 -16.98 -11.88 -29.30
C MET A 228 -15.72 -11.79 -30.15
N MET A 229 -15.83 -11.13 -31.31
CA MET A 229 -14.68 -10.86 -32.17
C MET A 229 -13.67 -9.96 -31.46
N VAL A 230 -14.13 -8.87 -30.85
CA VAL A 230 -13.27 -7.93 -30.12
C VAL A 230 -12.57 -8.63 -28.95
N ILE A 231 -13.27 -9.46 -28.17
CA ILE A 231 -12.64 -10.11 -26.99
C ILE A 231 -11.65 -11.19 -27.40
N ARG A 232 -11.93 -11.96 -28.49
CA ARG A 232 -10.97 -12.90 -29.04
C ARG A 232 -9.71 -12.19 -29.52
N ASP A 233 -9.86 -11.13 -30.32
CA ASP A 233 -8.75 -10.36 -30.87
C ASP A 233 -7.94 -9.70 -29.73
N LEU A 234 -8.60 -9.14 -28.74
CA LEU A 234 -7.94 -8.56 -27.56
C LEU A 234 -7.18 -9.60 -26.75
N PHE A 235 -7.74 -10.80 -26.58
CA PHE A 235 -7.08 -11.89 -25.87
C PHE A 235 -5.82 -12.34 -26.60
N MET A 236 -5.91 -12.57 -27.90
CA MET A 236 -4.76 -12.94 -28.74
C MET A 236 -3.73 -11.81 -28.81
N LEU A 237 -4.16 -10.56 -28.98
CA LEU A 237 -3.26 -9.42 -28.98
C LEU A 237 -2.50 -9.28 -27.65
N THR A 238 -3.20 -9.49 -26.51
CA THR A 238 -2.54 -9.51 -25.21
C THR A 238 -1.46 -10.59 -25.13
N TYR A 239 -1.70 -11.76 -25.69
CA TYR A 239 -0.72 -12.85 -25.75
C TYR A 239 0.45 -12.51 -26.66
N TYR A 240 0.21 -12.06 -27.89
CA TYR A 240 1.24 -11.72 -28.88
C TYR A 240 2.12 -10.56 -28.42
N LEU A 241 1.56 -9.60 -27.67
CA LEU A 241 2.30 -8.48 -27.10
C LEU A 241 2.86 -8.82 -25.70
N ALA A 242 3.37 -10.03 -25.51
CA ALA A 242 4.03 -10.49 -24.30
C ALA A 242 3.21 -10.24 -23.00
N GLY A 243 1.89 -10.37 -23.08
CA GLY A 243 1.02 -10.12 -21.94
C GLY A 243 0.85 -8.65 -21.56
N MET A 244 1.00 -7.71 -22.47
CA MET A 244 0.75 -6.29 -22.25
C MET A 244 -0.64 -6.07 -21.65
N ASN A 245 -0.75 -5.27 -20.56
CA ASN A 245 -2.05 -5.06 -19.92
C ASN A 245 -2.94 -4.16 -20.77
N LEU A 246 -4.25 -4.38 -20.70
CA LEU A 246 -5.23 -3.59 -21.45
C LEU A 246 -5.07 -2.07 -21.25
N VAL A 247 -4.75 -1.61 -20.03
CA VAL A 247 -4.57 -0.18 -19.77
C VAL A 247 -3.36 0.38 -20.50
N ASP A 248 -2.26 -0.36 -20.54
CA ASP A 248 -1.03 0.05 -21.23
C ASP A 248 -1.27 0.01 -22.75
N MET A 249 -1.96 -1.02 -23.23
CA MET A 249 -2.32 -1.21 -24.64
C MET A 249 -3.22 -0.09 -25.19
N LEU A 250 -4.21 0.37 -24.42
CA LEU A 250 -5.11 1.45 -24.84
C LEU A 250 -4.44 2.84 -24.84
N GLU A 251 -3.38 3.04 -24.04
CA GLU A 251 -2.63 4.28 -23.97
C GLU A 251 -1.46 4.34 -24.97
N TYR A 252 -1.03 3.18 -25.48
CA TYR A 252 0.12 3.10 -26.37
C TYR A 252 -0.19 3.65 -27.77
N ASN A 253 0.82 4.25 -28.40
CA ASN A 253 0.75 4.73 -29.79
C ASN A 253 1.42 3.72 -30.73
N PHE A 254 0.61 2.96 -31.47
CA PHE A 254 1.03 1.91 -32.40
C PHE A 254 1.41 2.45 -33.80
N ASN A 255 1.80 3.69 -33.93
CA ASN A 255 2.39 4.22 -35.17
C ASN A 255 3.90 3.98 -35.25
N GLN A 256 4.47 3.34 -34.25
CA GLN A 256 5.90 2.93 -34.18
C GLN A 256 6.04 1.46 -34.59
N ASP A 257 7.19 1.12 -35.14
CA ASP A 257 7.48 -0.26 -35.57
C ASP A 257 7.82 -1.17 -34.39
N ASP A 258 8.37 -0.61 -33.32
CA ASP A 258 8.68 -1.32 -32.08
C ASP A 258 7.78 -0.86 -30.94
N ILE A 259 7.54 -1.76 -30.01
CA ILE A 259 6.91 -1.42 -28.74
C ILE A 259 7.98 -1.09 -27.70
N CYS A 260 7.91 0.11 -27.16
CA CYS A 260 8.76 0.53 -26.03
C CYS A 260 7.91 1.31 -25.04
N TYR A 261 7.65 0.75 -23.87
CA TYR A 261 6.76 1.37 -22.89
C TYR A 261 7.14 1.08 -21.45
N ILE A 262 6.74 1.97 -20.55
CA ILE A 262 6.81 1.77 -19.10
C ILE A 262 5.40 1.45 -18.60
N ARG A 263 5.25 0.35 -17.89
CA ARG A 263 3.93 -0.06 -17.37
C ARG A 263 3.34 1.02 -16.47
N LYS A 264 2.08 1.38 -16.70
CA LYS A 264 1.35 2.36 -15.90
C LYS A 264 1.37 2.05 -14.40
N LYS A 265 1.28 0.77 -14.04
CA LYS A 265 1.28 0.33 -12.64
C LYS A 265 2.58 0.63 -11.90
N THR A 266 3.72 0.64 -12.58
CA THR A 266 5.05 0.77 -11.98
C THR A 266 5.76 2.08 -12.37
N ARG A 267 5.13 2.92 -13.17
CA ARG A 267 5.70 4.18 -13.66
C ARG A 267 6.19 5.11 -12.54
N ASN A 268 5.43 5.18 -11.44
CA ASN A 268 5.75 6.07 -10.32
C ASN A 268 6.58 5.39 -9.21
N THR A 269 6.94 4.12 -9.34
CA THR A 269 7.67 3.39 -8.29
C THR A 269 9.15 3.22 -8.57
N LYS A 270 9.59 3.54 -9.79
CA LYS A 270 10.99 3.43 -10.23
C LYS A 270 11.25 4.48 -11.30
N ASP A 271 12.35 5.18 -11.19
CA ASP A 271 12.81 6.35 -11.99
C ASP A 271 12.96 6.09 -13.51
N GLY A 272 11.95 5.50 -14.15
CA GLY A 272 11.92 5.34 -15.62
C GLY A 272 12.81 4.23 -16.20
N GLU A 273 13.59 3.53 -15.37
CA GLU A 273 14.60 2.55 -15.81
C GLU A 273 14.05 1.20 -16.29
N ASN A 274 12.73 0.97 -16.24
CA ASN A 274 12.13 -0.31 -16.59
C ASN A 274 11.24 -0.23 -17.83
N ALA A 275 11.74 0.34 -18.90
CA ALA A 275 11.08 0.26 -20.20
C ALA A 275 11.15 -1.18 -20.72
N VAL A 276 10.02 -1.66 -21.23
CA VAL A 276 9.91 -2.93 -21.95
C VAL A 276 9.94 -2.62 -23.43
N CYS A 277 10.95 -3.11 -24.13
CA CYS A 277 11.10 -2.88 -25.56
C CYS A 277 11.15 -4.24 -26.29
N PHE A 278 10.33 -4.39 -27.34
CA PHE A 278 10.33 -5.55 -28.24
C PHE A 278 9.69 -5.17 -29.58
N SER A 279 10.04 -5.91 -30.63
CA SER A 279 9.45 -5.74 -31.97
C SER A 279 8.04 -6.28 -32.03
N ILE A 280 7.17 -5.63 -32.81
CA ILE A 280 5.78 -6.07 -32.97
C ILE A 280 5.76 -7.39 -33.77
N PRO A 281 5.27 -8.51 -33.20
CA PRO A 281 5.17 -9.76 -33.94
C PRO A 281 4.19 -9.66 -35.12
N ASP A 282 4.48 -10.34 -36.19
CA ASP A 282 3.66 -10.35 -37.42
C ASP A 282 2.21 -10.74 -37.15
N GLU A 283 1.97 -11.65 -36.21
CA GLU A 283 0.64 -12.09 -35.81
C GLU A 283 -0.19 -10.99 -35.11
N ALA A 284 0.47 -10.02 -34.53
CA ALA A 284 -0.20 -8.87 -33.88
C ALA A 284 -0.62 -7.80 -34.88
N ILE A 285 0.12 -7.65 -35.99
CA ILE A 285 -0.06 -6.56 -36.98
C ILE A 285 -1.48 -6.51 -37.55
N PRO A 286 -2.12 -7.62 -38.01
CA PRO A 286 -3.48 -7.59 -38.51
C PRO A 286 -4.51 -7.11 -37.48
N ILE A 287 -4.32 -7.52 -36.21
CA ILE A 287 -5.21 -7.11 -35.11
C ILE A 287 -5.02 -5.64 -34.78
N ILE A 288 -3.77 -5.18 -34.72
CA ILE A 288 -3.45 -3.76 -34.49
C ILE A 288 -4.08 -2.92 -35.59
N ASN A 289 -3.86 -3.24 -36.86
CA ASN A 289 -4.38 -2.49 -38.01
C ASN A 289 -5.91 -2.47 -38.06
N LYS A 290 -6.58 -3.47 -37.53
CA LYS A 290 -8.05 -3.52 -37.44
C LYS A 290 -8.63 -2.55 -36.46
N TYR A 291 -7.93 -2.28 -35.35
CA TYR A 291 -8.43 -1.45 -34.26
C TYR A 291 -7.69 -0.13 -34.09
N LYS A 292 -6.60 0.09 -34.82
CA LYS A 292 -5.80 1.33 -34.74
C LYS A 292 -6.52 2.52 -35.34
N ASP A 293 -6.69 3.56 -34.58
CA ASP A 293 -7.10 4.88 -35.08
C ASP A 293 -5.93 5.55 -35.82
N ARG A 294 -6.18 5.92 -37.06
CA ARG A 294 -5.13 6.47 -37.96
C ARG A 294 -4.55 7.79 -37.48
N LYS A 295 -5.32 8.59 -36.73
CA LYS A 295 -4.88 9.92 -36.27
C LYS A 295 -4.04 9.84 -35.00
N THR A 296 -4.47 9.00 -34.07
CA THR A 296 -3.85 8.91 -32.73
C THR A 296 -2.89 7.74 -32.56
N GLY A 297 -2.92 6.78 -33.46
CA GLY A 297 -2.18 5.51 -33.32
C GLY A 297 -2.68 4.61 -32.19
N ARG A 298 -3.75 4.99 -31.47
CA ARG A 298 -4.29 4.23 -30.33
C ARG A 298 -5.32 3.20 -30.78
N LEU A 299 -5.43 2.13 -30.02
CA LEU A 299 -6.44 1.10 -30.29
C LEU A 299 -7.81 1.54 -29.77
N ILE A 300 -8.83 1.42 -30.64
CA ILE A 300 -10.23 1.70 -30.32
C ILE A 300 -11.05 0.45 -30.60
N PHE A 301 -11.54 -0.18 -29.55
CA PHE A 301 -12.35 -1.39 -29.65
C PHE A 301 -13.85 -1.03 -29.80
N GLY A 302 -14.25 -0.65 -31.03
CA GLY A 302 -15.61 -0.25 -31.34
C GLY A 302 -16.05 1.01 -30.60
N ARG A 303 -17.19 0.97 -29.93
CA ARG A 303 -17.72 2.13 -29.14
C ARG A 303 -17.06 2.33 -27.78
N TYR A 304 -16.15 1.45 -27.36
CA TYR A 304 -15.52 1.49 -26.03
C TYR A 304 -14.26 2.34 -26.04
N LYS A 305 -14.42 3.65 -25.80
CA LYS A 305 -13.33 4.64 -25.89
C LYS A 305 -12.49 4.74 -24.60
N THR A 306 -12.98 4.25 -23.47
CA THR A 306 -12.27 4.36 -22.19
C THR A 306 -11.89 2.99 -21.65
N TYR A 307 -10.82 2.92 -20.88
CA TYR A 307 -10.41 1.69 -20.17
C TYR A 307 -11.56 1.07 -19.37
N VAL A 308 -12.32 1.89 -18.63
CA VAL A 308 -13.41 1.40 -17.77
C VAL A 308 -14.53 0.78 -18.60
N SER A 309 -14.97 1.43 -19.67
CA SER A 309 -16.01 0.89 -20.55
C SER A 309 -15.56 -0.38 -21.27
N CYS A 310 -14.34 -0.38 -21.82
CA CYS A 310 -13.74 -1.52 -22.46
C CYS A 310 -13.60 -2.71 -21.48
N TYR A 311 -13.03 -2.47 -20.30
CA TYR A 311 -12.84 -3.49 -19.29
C TYR A 311 -14.17 -4.11 -18.83
N ASN A 312 -15.15 -3.28 -18.43
CA ASN A 312 -16.41 -3.77 -17.87
C ASN A 312 -17.25 -4.59 -18.85
N VAL A 313 -17.20 -4.25 -20.13
CA VAL A 313 -17.99 -4.97 -21.15
C VAL A 313 -17.24 -6.19 -21.68
N LEU A 314 -16.00 -5.99 -22.10
CA LEU A 314 -15.25 -7.05 -22.77
C LEU A 314 -14.83 -8.17 -21.80
N THR A 315 -14.43 -7.86 -20.57
CA THR A 315 -14.02 -8.91 -19.62
C THR A 315 -15.15 -9.87 -19.25
N ARG A 316 -16.41 -9.43 -19.33
CA ARG A 316 -17.57 -10.32 -19.11
C ARG A 316 -17.72 -11.34 -20.23
N LYS A 317 -17.37 -10.96 -21.46
CA LYS A 317 -17.44 -11.83 -22.64
C LYS A 317 -16.36 -12.91 -22.68
N VAL A 318 -15.33 -12.84 -21.83
CA VAL A 318 -14.32 -13.91 -21.72
C VAL A 318 -14.96 -15.25 -21.35
N LYS A 319 -16.03 -15.26 -20.56
CA LYS A 319 -16.75 -16.50 -20.23
C LYS A 319 -17.45 -17.10 -21.44
N ASP A 320 -18.03 -16.25 -22.30
CA ASP A 320 -18.68 -16.70 -23.52
C ASP A 320 -17.64 -17.23 -24.52
N LEU A 321 -16.49 -16.56 -24.62
CA LEU A 321 -15.34 -16.99 -25.39
C LEU A 321 -14.83 -18.36 -24.92
N ALA A 322 -14.68 -18.58 -23.61
CA ALA A 322 -14.30 -19.84 -23.02
C ALA A 322 -15.24 -20.96 -23.46
N LYS A 323 -16.55 -20.72 -23.34
CA LYS A 323 -17.59 -21.70 -23.75
C LYS A 323 -17.52 -22.00 -25.26
N ALA A 324 -17.37 -20.96 -26.08
CA ALA A 324 -17.30 -21.11 -27.54
C ALA A 324 -16.04 -21.89 -27.99
N ALA A 325 -14.90 -21.65 -27.33
CA ALA A 325 -13.66 -22.38 -27.59
C ALA A 325 -13.58 -23.76 -26.89
N GLY A 326 -14.64 -24.20 -26.22
CA GLY A 326 -14.69 -25.51 -25.54
C GLY A 326 -13.75 -25.61 -24.33
N ILE A 327 -13.45 -24.48 -23.65
CA ILE A 327 -12.58 -24.44 -22.48
C ILE A 327 -13.44 -24.55 -21.22
N LYS A 328 -13.17 -25.56 -20.39
CA LYS A 328 -14.02 -25.89 -19.23
C LYS A 328 -13.61 -25.19 -17.94
N HIS A 329 -12.34 -24.84 -17.77
CA HIS A 329 -11.86 -24.16 -16.57
C HIS A 329 -12.01 -22.63 -16.65
N TYR A 330 -11.98 -21.98 -15.48
CA TYR A 330 -12.12 -20.54 -15.41
C TYR A 330 -10.85 -19.82 -15.85
N PHE A 331 -10.98 -18.90 -16.79
CA PHE A 331 -9.92 -17.96 -17.14
C PHE A 331 -10.45 -16.52 -17.33
N THR A 332 -9.58 -15.57 -17.43
CA THR A 332 -9.86 -14.13 -17.56
C THR A 332 -9.01 -13.55 -18.69
N LEU A 333 -9.24 -12.29 -19.07
CA LEU A 333 -8.34 -11.61 -20.01
C LEU A 333 -6.87 -11.62 -19.52
N TYR A 334 -6.64 -11.51 -18.22
CA TYR A 334 -5.30 -11.59 -17.63
C TYR A 334 -4.65 -12.98 -17.80
N SER A 335 -5.44 -14.00 -18.11
CA SER A 335 -4.91 -15.34 -18.36
C SER A 335 -4.06 -15.41 -19.62
N ALA A 336 -4.28 -14.56 -20.63
CA ALA A 336 -3.40 -14.45 -21.79
C ALA A 336 -1.94 -14.16 -21.37
N ARG A 337 -1.77 -13.23 -20.43
CA ARG A 337 -0.45 -12.91 -19.85
C ARG A 337 0.14 -14.06 -19.03
N LYS A 338 -0.68 -14.76 -18.25
CA LYS A 338 -0.21 -15.92 -17.48
C LYS A 338 0.20 -17.06 -18.40
N SER A 339 -0.58 -17.32 -19.46
CA SER A 339 -0.27 -18.35 -20.44
C SER A 339 1.00 -18.03 -21.22
N PHE A 340 1.22 -16.78 -21.60
CA PHE A 340 2.47 -16.37 -22.23
C PHE A 340 3.69 -16.71 -21.34
N VAL A 341 3.64 -16.37 -20.05
CA VAL A 341 4.73 -16.67 -19.12
C VAL A 341 4.89 -18.17 -18.90
N GLN A 342 3.78 -18.91 -18.74
CA GLN A 342 3.84 -20.36 -18.52
C GLN A 342 4.40 -21.07 -19.76
N HIS A 343 3.92 -20.75 -20.96
CA HIS A 343 4.42 -21.36 -22.19
C HIS A 343 5.90 -21.05 -22.41
N GLY A 344 6.34 -19.81 -22.11
CA GLY A 344 7.76 -19.48 -22.17
C GLY A 344 8.59 -20.25 -21.15
N PHE A 345 8.08 -20.44 -19.95
CA PHE A 345 8.74 -21.26 -18.94
C PHE A 345 8.86 -22.72 -19.35
N ASP A 346 7.80 -23.28 -19.93
CA ASP A 346 7.77 -24.67 -20.44
C ASP A 346 8.74 -24.88 -21.61
N LEU A 347 9.00 -23.84 -22.39
CA LEU A 347 10.02 -23.82 -23.45
C LEU A 347 11.46 -23.58 -22.94
N GLY A 348 11.66 -23.47 -21.61
CA GLY A 348 12.98 -23.26 -21.01
C GLY A 348 13.49 -21.81 -21.11
N ILE A 349 12.64 -20.84 -21.45
CA ILE A 349 13.07 -19.42 -21.49
C ILE A 349 13.40 -18.95 -20.07
N PRO A 350 14.55 -18.28 -19.86
CA PRO A 350 14.95 -17.80 -18.55
C PRO A 350 13.89 -16.89 -17.90
N LEU A 351 13.59 -17.12 -16.61
CA LEU A 351 12.60 -16.31 -15.87
C LEU A 351 12.86 -14.81 -15.94
N SER A 352 14.13 -14.40 -15.92
CA SER A 352 14.52 -12.99 -16.05
C SER A 352 14.11 -12.38 -17.39
N THR A 353 14.21 -13.15 -18.47
CA THR A 353 13.75 -12.71 -19.81
C THR A 353 12.22 -12.62 -19.83
N LEU A 354 11.53 -13.58 -19.24
CA LEU A 354 10.06 -13.53 -19.12
C LEU A 354 9.60 -12.36 -18.24
N GLU A 355 10.27 -12.09 -17.13
CA GLU A 355 10.00 -10.94 -16.27
C GLU A 355 10.17 -9.61 -17.04
N TYR A 356 11.24 -9.50 -17.85
CA TYR A 356 11.45 -8.35 -18.73
C TYR A 356 10.30 -8.22 -19.75
N CYS A 357 10.00 -9.27 -20.52
CA CYS A 357 8.94 -9.25 -21.54
C CYS A 357 7.59 -8.76 -20.97
N ILE A 358 7.26 -9.19 -19.78
CA ILE A 358 6.02 -8.77 -19.13
C ILE A 358 6.16 -7.47 -18.32
N GLY A 359 7.31 -6.80 -18.33
CA GLY A 359 7.56 -5.56 -17.59
C GLY A 359 7.38 -5.71 -16.08
N GLN A 360 7.77 -6.83 -15.51
CA GLN A 360 7.99 -6.95 -14.09
C GLN A 360 9.41 -6.55 -13.77
N SER A 361 9.61 -5.85 -12.66
CA SER A 361 10.97 -5.55 -12.22
C SER A 361 11.66 -6.84 -11.80
N MET A 362 12.82 -7.10 -12.40
CA MET A 362 13.75 -8.07 -11.87
C MET A 362 14.07 -7.66 -10.43
N LYS A 363 13.99 -8.61 -9.49
CA LYS A 363 14.35 -8.34 -8.11
C LYS A 363 15.83 -7.98 -8.05
N GLU A 364 16.13 -6.71 -7.81
CA GLU A 364 17.48 -6.15 -7.65
C GLU A 364 18.33 -6.84 -6.55
N SER A 365 17.72 -7.71 -5.74
CA SER A 365 18.38 -8.40 -4.62
C SER A 365 19.33 -9.54 -5.05
N ARG A 366 19.45 -9.85 -6.34
CA ARG A 366 20.40 -10.86 -6.82
C ARG A 366 21.59 -10.17 -7.48
N PRO A 367 22.81 -10.28 -6.94
CA PRO A 367 24.01 -9.62 -7.47
C PRO A 367 24.29 -9.92 -8.95
N ILE A 368 23.82 -11.07 -9.47
CA ILE A 368 24.00 -11.48 -10.86
C ILE A 368 23.41 -10.47 -11.86
N PHE A 369 22.34 -9.75 -11.48
CA PHE A 369 21.71 -8.76 -12.37
C PHE A 369 22.58 -7.50 -12.57
N ASN A 370 23.62 -7.29 -11.76
CA ASN A 370 24.61 -6.24 -12.01
C ASN A 370 25.53 -6.58 -13.20
N TYR A 371 25.53 -7.83 -13.64
CA TYR A 371 26.41 -8.33 -14.70
C TYR A 371 25.66 -8.70 -15.98
N VAL A 372 24.33 -8.78 -15.93
CA VAL A 372 23.51 -9.23 -17.07
C VAL A 372 22.52 -8.15 -17.44
N THR A 373 22.62 -7.67 -18.68
CA THR A 373 21.63 -6.74 -19.27
C THR A 373 20.73 -7.50 -20.23
N ILE A 374 19.42 -7.49 -19.96
CA ILE A 374 18.43 -8.03 -20.87
C ILE A 374 18.07 -6.92 -21.86
N MET A 375 18.29 -7.20 -23.14
CA MET A 375 18.05 -6.27 -24.25
C MET A 375 16.80 -6.67 -25.04
N GLN A 376 16.29 -5.77 -25.88
CA GLN A 376 15.17 -5.99 -26.81
C GLN A 376 15.31 -7.33 -27.57
N ARG A 377 16.49 -7.64 -28.14
CA ARG A 377 16.74 -8.89 -28.87
C ARG A 377 16.41 -10.17 -28.07
N HIS A 378 16.61 -10.15 -26.76
CA HIS A 378 16.29 -11.31 -25.91
C HIS A 378 14.77 -11.47 -25.76
N ALA A 379 14.05 -10.36 -25.70
CA ALA A 379 12.60 -10.35 -25.68
C ALA A 379 12.03 -10.80 -27.03
N ASP A 380 12.56 -10.28 -28.14
CA ASP A 380 12.15 -10.66 -29.48
C ASP A 380 12.29 -12.16 -29.72
N ASN A 381 13.46 -12.73 -29.39
CA ASN A 381 13.71 -14.16 -29.48
C ASN A 381 12.73 -14.97 -28.60
N ALA A 382 12.52 -14.55 -27.36
CA ALA A 382 11.60 -15.22 -26.45
C ALA A 382 10.16 -15.18 -26.96
N ILE A 383 9.71 -14.01 -27.41
CA ILE A 383 8.36 -13.82 -27.96
C ILE A 383 8.20 -14.68 -29.22
N ARG A 384 9.19 -14.70 -30.11
CA ARG A 384 9.14 -15.51 -31.31
C ARG A 384 9.04 -17.01 -31.00
N MET A 385 9.89 -17.52 -30.09
CA MET A 385 9.82 -18.93 -29.67
C MET A 385 8.44 -19.32 -29.13
N ILE A 386 7.84 -18.44 -28.32
CA ILE A 386 6.52 -18.69 -27.73
C ILE A 386 5.42 -18.69 -28.81
N ILE A 387 5.49 -17.76 -29.75
CA ILE A 387 4.52 -17.65 -30.83
C ILE A 387 4.72 -18.80 -31.85
N ASP A 388 5.95 -19.18 -32.17
CA ASP A 388 6.22 -20.32 -33.06
C ASP A 388 5.70 -21.62 -32.45
N ASN A 389 5.84 -21.83 -31.16
CA ASN A 389 5.26 -22.97 -30.47
C ASN A 389 3.71 -22.98 -30.54
N LEU A 390 3.07 -21.79 -30.52
CA LEU A 390 1.64 -21.69 -30.73
C LEU A 390 1.24 -22.03 -32.18
N ASN A 391 2.06 -21.64 -33.16
CA ASN A 391 1.80 -21.79 -34.57
C ASN A 391 2.26 -23.15 -35.14
N SER A 392 3.19 -23.86 -34.46
CA SER A 392 3.58 -25.21 -34.86
C SER A 392 2.37 -26.15 -34.71
N ASP A 393 1.85 -26.63 -35.81
CA ASP A 393 0.92 -27.75 -35.75
C ASP A 393 1.70 -28.92 -35.14
N LEU A 394 1.14 -29.53 -34.09
CA LEU A 394 1.60 -30.83 -33.65
C LEU A 394 1.29 -31.82 -34.77
N THR A 395 2.13 -31.88 -35.81
CA THR A 395 2.26 -33.08 -36.59
C THR A 395 2.78 -34.14 -35.64
N GLU A 396 1.88 -35.07 -35.30
CA GLU A 396 2.13 -36.29 -34.55
C GLU A 396 3.47 -36.90 -35.01
N GLU A 397 4.44 -36.89 -34.12
CA GLU A 397 5.44 -37.92 -34.07
C GLU A 397 5.31 -38.64 -32.74
N THR A 398 4.29 -39.48 -32.68
CA THR A 398 4.33 -40.71 -31.89
C THR A 398 5.43 -41.59 -32.49
N LYS A 399 6.55 -41.65 -31.79
CA LYS A 399 7.42 -42.83 -31.82
C LYS A 399 7.89 -43.19 -30.44
#